data_3692192b5fc3fb99ef1071614063bde4
#
_entry.id   3692192b5fc3fb99ef1071614063bde4
#
_cell.length_a   1.000
_cell.length_b   1.000
_cell.length_c   1.000
_cell.angle_alpha   90.00
_cell.angle_beta   90.00
_cell.angle_gamma   90.00
#
_symmetry.space_group_name_H-M   'P 1'
#
loop_
_entity.id
_entity.type
_entity.pdbx_description
1 polymer ?
#
loop_
_entity_poly.entity_id
_entity_poly.type
_entity_poly.pdbx_seq_one_letter_code
_entity_poly.pdbx_strand_id
1 'polypeptide(L)'
;MEDVDKNTLAQLDELNVLIIDDNLLVHSVLKESLFALGIKQIRCAQNSYYGLRLCDEMHFHIIICAFNVKSDKDGFHLLEELKFKGHVTKTTVLIFLSTETNESLVNSIIELQPDDFWTKPLAINKVRTRFIATLKVKQVLFNINSAIDKKAYAKAIYFA
;
A
#
# COMPACT_ATOMS: atom_id res chain seq x y z
N MET A 1 5.56 -23.71 2.51
CA MET A 1 5.65 -22.31 2.91
C MET A 1 6.84 -21.72 2.19
N GLU A 2 6.57 -20.73 1.34
CA GLU A 2 7.66 -20.12 0.59
C GLU A 2 8.63 -19.42 1.53
N ASP A 3 9.92 -19.52 1.21
CA ASP A 3 10.97 -18.85 1.97
C ASP A 3 10.78 -17.33 1.89
N VAL A 4 10.11 -16.79 2.88
CA VAL A 4 10.10 -15.35 3.09
C VAL A 4 11.46 -15.00 3.67
N ASP A 5 12.16 -14.10 3.00
CA ASP A 5 13.45 -13.64 3.46
C ASP A 5 13.35 -13.22 4.94
N LYS A 6 14.23 -13.78 5.76
CA LYS A 6 14.26 -13.48 7.20
C LYS A 6 14.36 -11.98 7.50
N ASN A 7 15.00 -11.22 6.62
CA ASN A 7 15.11 -9.78 6.76
C ASN A 7 13.75 -9.07 6.55
N THR A 8 12.94 -9.57 5.64
CA THR A 8 11.58 -9.04 5.42
C THR A 8 10.69 -9.30 6.62
N LEU A 9 10.74 -10.52 7.17
CA LEU A 9 9.96 -10.89 8.35
C LEU A 9 10.40 -10.13 9.61
N ALA A 10 11.70 -9.88 9.77
CA ALA A 10 12.24 -9.21 10.93
C ALA A 10 11.81 -7.74 11.03
N GLN A 11 11.39 -7.12 9.91
CA GLN A 11 11.00 -5.72 9.86
C GLN A 11 9.48 -5.50 9.83
N LEU A 12 8.68 -6.56 9.70
CA LEU A 12 7.22 -6.43 9.58
C LEU A 12 6.58 -5.79 10.80
N ASP A 13 7.08 -6.04 11.99
CA ASP A 13 6.54 -5.47 13.22
C ASP A 13 6.81 -3.97 13.37
N GLU A 14 7.74 -3.42 12.59
CA GLU A 14 8.06 -1.99 12.58
C GLU A 14 7.24 -1.21 11.54
N LEU A 15 6.54 -1.90 10.64
CA LEU A 15 5.79 -1.27 9.57
C LEU A 15 4.45 -0.70 10.06
N ASN A 16 4.19 0.53 9.65
CA ASN A 16 2.89 1.16 9.86
C ASN A 16 2.04 1.01 8.61
N VAL A 17 0.84 0.46 8.74
CA VAL A 17 -0.09 0.23 7.66
C VAL A 17 -1.34 1.07 7.86
N LEU A 18 -1.77 1.78 6.83
CA LEU A 18 -3.03 2.50 6.79
C LEU A 18 -3.98 1.81 5.82
N ILE A 19 -5.21 1.57 6.27
CA ILE A 19 -6.28 1.02 5.45
C ILE A 19 -7.38 2.06 5.35
N ILE A 20 -7.74 2.45 4.12
CA ILE A 20 -8.82 3.40 3.85
C ILE A 20 -9.89 2.69 3.04
N ASP A 21 -11.02 2.40 3.65
CA ASP A 21 -12.17 1.75 3.02
C ASP A 21 -13.41 2.04 3.87
N ASP A 22 -14.55 2.21 3.24
CA ASP A 22 -15.82 2.43 3.96
C ASP A 22 -16.45 1.15 4.51
N ASN A 23 -15.94 -0.01 4.12
CA ASN A 23 -16.47 -1.31 4.51
C ASN A 23 -15.70 -1.90 5.69
N LEU A 24 -16.39 -2.07 6.82
CA LEU A 24 -15.79 -2.61 8.04
C LEU A 24 -15.34 -4.08 7.90
N LEU A 25 -15.99 -4.85 7.03
CA LEU A 25 -15.56 -6.23 6.75
C LEU A 25 -14.20 -6.26 6.07
N VAL A 26 -13.94 -5.32 5.18
CA VAL A 26 -12.63 -5.19 4.54
C VAL A 26 -11.57 -4.88 5.59
N HIS A 27 -11.85 -3.97 6.52
CA HIS A 27 -10.95 -3.69 7.63
C HIS A 27 -10.62 -4.95 8.42
N SER A 28 -11.63 -5.74 8.76
CA SER A 28 -11.45 -6.96 9.55
C SER A 28 -10.62 -8.01 8.83
N VAL A 29 -10.91 -8.26 7.56
CA VAL A 29 -10.16 -9.24 6.74
C VAL A 29 -8.70 -8.81 6.59
N LEU A 30 -8.46 -7.55 6.30
CA LEU A 30 -7.10 -7.04 6.11
C LEU A 30 -6.32 -7.07 7.44
N LYS A 31 -6.93 -6.64 8.53
CA LYS A 31 -6.28 -6.70 9.85
C LYS A 31 -5.89 -8.13 10.21
N GLU A 32 -6.82 -9.07 10.05
CA GLU A 32 -6.56 -10.48 10.37
C GLU A 32 -5.42 -11.02 9.51
N SER A 33 -5.44 -10.76 8.21
CA SER A 33 -4.42 -11.21 7.29
C SER A 33 -3.04 -10.64 7.63
N LEU A 34 -2.99 -9.35 7.95
CA LEU A 34 -1.73 -8.65 8.21
C LEU A 34 -1.17 -8.97 9.59
N PHE A 35 -2.03 -9.11 10.61
CA PHE A 35 -1.60 -9.58 11.94
C PHE A 35 -1.01 -10.98 11.88
N ALA A 36 -1.60 -11.86 11.07
CA ALA A 36 -1.08 -13.21 10.90
C ALA A 36 0.32 -13.22 10.26
N LEU A 37 0.69 -12.19 9.52
CA LEU A 37 2.03 -12.03 8.93
C LEU A 37 3.04 -11.40 9.89
N GLY A 38 2.59 -10.85 11.00
CA GLY A 38 3.47 -10.20 11.99
C GLY A 38 3.42 -8.68 11.99
N ILE A 39 2.56 -8.07 11.18
CA ILE A 39 2.36 -6.61 11.20
C ILE A 39 1.49 -6.26 12.40
N LYS A 40 1.97 -5.35 13.24
CA LYS A 40 1.30 -5.00 14.49
C LYS A 40 0.65 -3.63 14.48
N GLN A 41 1.16 -2.71 13.65
CA GLN A 41 0.69 -1.33 13.65
C GLN A 41 -0.17 -1.06 12.43
N ILE A 42 -1.49 -1.24 12.61
CA ILE A 42 -2.48 -1.07 11.56
C ILE A 42 -3.50 -0.03 12.01
N ARG A 43 -3.68 1.00 11.19
CA ARG A 43 -4.72 2.02 11.38
C ARG A 43 -5.74 1.90 10.27
N CYS A 44 -7.00 2.15 10.61
CA CYS A 44 -8.10 2.10 9.65
C CYS A 44 -8.83 3.43 9.62
N ALA A 45 -9.18 3.87 8.41
CA ALA A 45 -10.00 5.03 8.18
C ALA A 45 -11.17 4.66 7.27
N GLN A 46 -12.35 5.19 7.53
CA GLN A 46 -13.55 4.91 6.73
C GLN A 46 -13.65 5.79 5.49
N ASN A 47 -12.89 6.88 5.42
CA ASN A 47 -12.90 7.79 4.29
C ASN A 47 -11.55 8.51 4.15
N SER A 48 -11.41 9.27 3.07
CA SER A 48 -10.18 10.00 2.77
C SER A 48 -9.83 11.05 3.82
N TYR A 49 -10.83 11.73 4.36
CA TYR A 49 -10.61 12.76 5.36
C TYR A 49 -9.89 12.21 6.59
N TYR A 50 -10.38 11.12 7.15
CA TYR A 50 -9.74 10.49 8.30
C TYR A 50 -8.39 9.85 7.92
N GLY A 51 -8.29 9.29 6.72
CA GLY A 51 -7.03 8.74 6.23
C GLY A 51 -5.94 9.81 6.15
N LEU A 52 -6.27 10.97 5.61
CA LEU A 52 -5.33 12.09 5.51
C LEU A 52 -4.95 12.63 6.89
N ARG A 53 -5.90 12.71 7.81
CA ARG A 53 -5.60 13.11 9.19
C ARG A 53 -4.61 12.17 9.86
N LEU A 54 -4.78 10.88 9.68
CA LEU A 54 -3.84 9.89 10.22
C LEU A 54 -2.45 10.05 9.60
N CYS A 55 -2.38 10.35 8.30
CA CYS A 55 -1.10 10.61 7.64
C CYS A 55 -0.41 11.88 8.16
N ASP A 56 -1.17 12.86 8.60
CA ASP A 56 -0.60 14.07 9.23
C ASP A 56 -0.04 13.77 10.63
N GLU A 57 -0.57 12.76 11.30
CA GLU A 57 -0.17 12.37 12.66
C GLU A 57 1.01 11.42 12.70
N MET A 58 1.13 10.51 11.71
CA MET A 58 2.17 9.50 11.68
C MET A 58 2.53 9.11 10.26
N HIS A 59 3.74 8.60 10.09
CA HIS A 59 4.20 8.10 8.80
C HIS A 59 3.73 6.66 8.57
N PHE A 60 3.16 6.40 7.38
CA PHE A 60 2.77 5.07 6.96
C PHE A 60 3.71 4.56 5.87
N HIS A 61 4.19 3.35 6.04
CA HIS A 61 5.04 2.66 5.07
C HIS A 61 4.20 2.02 3.97
N ILE A 62 2.97 1.63 4.30
CA ILE A 62 2.06 0.93 3.40
C ILE A 62 0.68 1.58 3.52
N ILE A 63 0.10 1.92 2.37
CA ILE A 63 -1.27 2.47 2.30
C ILE A 63 -2.09 1.56 1.39
N ILE A 64 -3.15 0.98 1.94
CA ILE A 64 -4.12 0.15 1.23
C ILE A 64 -5.42 0.95 1.20
N CYS A 65 -5.85 1.38 0.02
CA CYS A 65 -7.03 2.24 -0.07
C CYS A 65 -7.99 1.81 -1.17
N ALA A 66 -9.28 1.91 -0.87
CA ALA A 66 -10.33 1.71 -1.84
C ALA A 66 -10.25 2.80 -2.91
N PHE A 67 -10.33 2.41 -4.18
CA PHE A 67 -10.30 3.36 -5.29
C PHE A 67 -11.59 4.18 -5.35
N ASN A 68 -12.73 3.52 -5.11
CA ASN A 68 -14.04 4.17 -5.07
C ASN A 68 -14.64 4.03 -3.67
N VAL A 69 -14.73 5.13 -2.95
CA VAL A 69 -15.44 5.22 -1.67
C VAL A 69 -16.67 6.10 -1.87
N LYS A 70 -17.85 5.60 -1.50
CA LYS A 70 -19.09 6.35 -1.65
C LYS A 70 -19.03 7.68 -0.88
N SER A 71 -19.47 8.74 -1.53
CA SER A 71 -19.51 10.09 -0.93
C SER A 71 -18.16 10.64 -0.50
N ASP A 72 -17.08 10.19 -1.14
CA ASP A 72 -15.72 10.59 -0.81
C ASP A 72 -14.93 10.84 -2.10
N LYS A 73 -13.69 11.29 -1.94
CA LYS A 73 -12.76 11.46 -3.07
C LYS A 73 -12.49 10.11 -3.71
N ASP A 74 -12.39 10.08 -5.03
CA ASP A 74 -11.93 8.88 -5.70
C ASP A 74 -10.42 8.66 -5.45
N GLY A 75 -9.94 7.47 -5.80
CA GLY A 75 -8.54 7.11 -5.56
C GLY A 75 -7.54 8.00 -6.27
N PHE A 76 -7.92 8.57 -7.41
CA PHE A 76 -7.07 9.50 -8.14
C PHE A 76 -6.82 10.79 -7.34
N HIS A 77 -7.89 11.44 -6.87
CA HIS A 77 -7.79 12.68 -6.10
C HIS A 77 -7.11 12.47 -4.76
N LEU A 78 -7.42 11.36 -4.10
CA LEU A 78 -6.77 10.99 -2.84
C LEU A 78 -5.26 10.82 -3.04
N LEU A 79 -4.86 10.10 -4.07
CA LEU A 79 -3.44 9.87 -4.35
C LEU A 79 -2.71 11.17 -4.67
N GLU A 80 -3.31 12.06 -5.47
CA GLU A 80 -2.73 13.38 -5.75
C GLU A 80 -2.48 14.16 -4.47
N GLU A 81 -3.44 14.17 -3.56
CA GLU A 81 -3.32 14.88 -2.29
C GLU A 81 -2.26 14.25 -1.38
N LEU A 82 -2.21 12.93 -1.31
CA LEU A 82 -1.18 12.22 -0.55
C LEU A 82 0.23 12.53 -1.07
N LYS A 83 0.40 12.54 -2.39
CA LYS A 83 1.68 12.89 -3.02
C LYS A 83 2.05 14.35 -2.79
N PHE A 84 1.10 15.25 -2.95
CA PHE A 84 1.33 16.68 -2.76
C PHE A 84 1.77 16.99 -1.33
N LYS A 85 1.19 16.34 -0.34
CA LYS A 85 1.55 16.51 1.07
C LYS A 85 2.81 15.71 1.48
N GLY A 86 3.38 14.94 0.57
CA GLY A 86 4.57 14.14 0.85
C GLY A 86 4.32 12.85 1.64
N HIS A 87 3.07 12.43 1.77
CA HIS A 87 2.71 11.19 2.48
C HIS A 87 2.99 9.93 1.67
N VAL A 88 2.97 10.04 0.34
CA VAL A 88 3.32 8.95 -0.59
C VAL A 88 4.56 9.36 -1.37
N THR A 89 5.62 8.57 -1.20
CA THR A 89 6.89 8.74 -1.89
C THR A 89 7.22 7.46 -2.67
N LYS A 90 8.35 7.43 -3.33
CA LYS A 90 8.81 6.24 -4.07
C LYS A 90 9.03 5.03 -3.18
N THR A 91 9.22 5.23 -1.87
CA THR A 91 9.44 4.14 -0.91
C THR A 91 8.15 3.69 -0.22
N THR A 92 7.04 4.38 -0.43
CA THR A 92 5.74 4.00 0.13
C THR A 92 5.10 2.91 -0.72
N VAL A 93 4.64 1.83 -0.10
CA VAL A 93 3.87 0.79 -0.79
C VAL A 93 2.42 1.25 -0.89
N LEU A 94 1.90 1.31 -2.11
CA LEU A 94 0.53 1.74 -2.38
C LEU A 94 -0.24 0.60 -3.05
N ILE A 95 -1.35 0.20 -2.44
CA ILE A 95 -2.23 -0.86 -2.93
C ILE A 95 -3.64 -0.32 -3.06
N PHE A 96 -4.24 -0.46 -4.24
CA PHE A 96 -5.65 -0.11 -4.44
C PHE A 96 -6.56 -1.32 -4.33
N LEU A 97 -7.76 -1.08 -3.78
CA LEU A 97 -8.84 -2.06 -3.69
C LEU A 97 -10.02 -1.60 -4.55
N SER A 98 -10.66 -2.52 -5.26
CA SER A 98 -11.86 -2.19 -6.03
C SER A 98 -12.77 -3.40 -6.17
N THR A 99 -14.09 -3.16 -6.21
CA THR A 99 -15.09 -4.15 -6.58
C THR A 99 -15.30 -4.22 -8.09
N GLU A 100 -14.90 -3.17 -8.80
CA GLU A 100 -15.14 -3.04 -10.23
C GLU A 100 -13.93 -3.55 -11.03
N THR A 101 -14.22 -4.25 -12.12
CA THR A 101 -13.19 -4.83 -12.99
C THR A 101 -13.35 -4.37 -14.43
N ASN A 102 -14.13 -3.30 -14.69
CA ASN A 102 -14.26 -2.80 -16.05
C ASN A 102 -12.93 -2.24 -16.56
N GLU A 103 -12.71 -2.36 -17.86
CA GLU A 103 -11.44 -2.03 -18.50
C GLU A 103 -11.04 -0.56 -18.29
N SER A 104 -12.00 0.35 -18.38
CA SER A 104 -11.74 1.78 -18.20
C SER A 104 -11.20 2.10 -16.80
N LEU A 105 -11.82 1.53 -15.77
CA LEU A 105 -11.38 1.73 -14.37
C LEU A 105 -10.01 1.11 -14.13
N VAL A 106 -9.80 -0.11 -14.60
CA VAL A 106 -8.51 -0.81 -14.46
C VAL A 106 -7.40 -0.01 -15.13
N ASN A 107 -7.62 0.50 -16.33
CA ASN A 107 -6.64 1.33 -17.03
C ASN A 107 -6.33 2.62 -16.26
N SER A 108 -7.33 3.26 -15.67
CA SER A 108 -7.13 4.45 -14.85
C SER A 108 -6.27 4.15 -13.61
N ILE A 109 -6.50 3.01 -12.99
CA ILE A 109 -5.71 2.57 -11.82
C ILE A 109 -4.27 2.27 -12.23
N ILE A 110 -4.07 1.59 -13.35
CA ILE A 110 -2.72 1.26 -13.84
C ILE A 110 -1.92 2.52 -14.14
N GLU A 111 -2.54 3.56 -14.70
CA GLU A 111 -1.88 4.84 -14.97
C GLU A 111 -1.36 5.51 -13.71
N LEU A 112 -1.98 5.28 -12.54
CA LEU A 112 -1.53 5.80 -11.27
C LEU A 112 -0.33 5.07 -10.69
N GLN A 113 0.04 3.93 -11.29
CA GLN A 113 1.21 3.13 -10.92
C GLN A 113 1.25 2.71 -9.45
N PRO A 114 0.16 2.09 -8.92
CA PRO A 114 0.24 1.50 -7.59
C PRO A 114 1.20 0.31 -7.59
N ASP A 115 1.65 -0.09 -6.42
CA ASP A 115 2.48 -1.29 -6.29
C ASP A 115 1.67 -2.57 -6.53
N ASP A 116 0.38 -2.57 -6.19
CA ASP A 116 -0.54 -3.65 -6.51
C ASP A 116 -1.98 -3.15 -6.53
N PHE A 117 -2.85 -4.00 -7.08
CA PHE A 117 -4.28 -3.76 -7.20
C PHE A 117 -5.01 -5.05 -6.84
N TRP A 118 -5.90 -4.98 -5.85
CA TRP A 118 -6.65 -6.14 -5.39
C TRP A 118 -8.13 -5.97 -5.64
N THR A 119 -8.76 -7.03 -6.14
CA THR A 119 -10.19 -7.06 -6.43
C THR A 119 -10.95 -7.67 -5.24
N LYS A 120 -12.01 -7.00 -4.81
CA LYS A 120 -12.93 -7.54 -3.81
C LYS A 120 -13.86 -8.59 -4.46
N PRO A 121 -14.31 -9.61 -3.71
CA PRO A 121 -14.08 -9.87 -2.28
C PRO A 121 -12.65 -10.36 -2.02
N LEU A 122 -12.12 -9.99 -0.85
CA LEU A 122 -10.77 -10.35 -0.46
C LEU A 122 -10.75 -11.71 0.23
N ALA A 123 -9.85 -12.59 -0.22
CA ALA A 123 -9.59 -13.87 0.43
C ALA A 123 -8.30 -13.77 1.23
N ILE A 124 -8.32 -14.20 2.49
CA ILE A 124 -7.18 -14.07 3.42
C ILE A 124 -5.90 -14.64 2.81
N ASN A 125 -5.96 -15.82 2.21
CA ASN A 125 -4.78 -16.47 1.63
C ASN A 125 -4.21 -15.68 0.44
N LYS A 126 -5.09 -15.12 -0.42
CA LYS A 126 -4.65 -14.30 -1.55
C LYS A 126 -4.02 -12.99 -1.08
N VAL A 127 -4.62 -12.35 -0.09
CA VAL A 127 -4.09 -11.12 0.50
C VAL A 127 -2.68 -11.36 1.02
N ARG A 128 -2.47 -12.42 1.79
CA ARG A 128 -1.17 -12.76 2.35
C ARG A 128 -0.12 -13.00 1.26
N THR A 129 -0.45 -13.82 0.27
CA THR A 129 0.46 -14.15 -0.83
C THR A 129 0.84 -12.92 -1.63
N ARG A 130 -0.14 -12.11 -2.03
CA ARG A 130 0.10 -10.92 -2.84
C ARG A 130 0.84 -9.84 -2.05
N PHE A 131 0.50 -9.69 -0.78
CA PHE A 131 1.15 -8.72 0.08
C PHE A 131 2.64 -9.02 0.24
N ILE A 132 3.00 -10.27 0.51
CA ILE A 132 4.40 -10.70 0.61
C ILE A 132 5.12 -10.47 -0.71
N ALA A 133 4.50 -10.85 -1.84
CA ALA A 133 5.10 -10.65 -3.17
C ALA A 133 5.35 -9.16 -3.45
N THR A 134 4.38 -8.30 -3.12
CA THR A 134 4.50 -6.85 -3.29
C THR A 134 5.63 -6.28 -2.45
N LEU A 135 5.75 -6.70 -1.19
CA LEU A 135 6.84 -6.27 -0.32
C LEU A 135 8.21 -6.70 -0.83
N LYS A 136 8.34 -7.91 -1.34
CA LYS A 136 9.59 -8.39 -1.90
C LYS A 136 10.04 -7.56 -3.11
N VAL A 137 9.12 -7.29 -4.02
CA VAL A 137 9.40 -6.44 -5.19
C VAL A 137 9.79 -5.04 -4.74
N LYS A 138 9.06 -4.46 -3.80
CA LYS A 138 9.34 -3.12 -3.29
C LYS A 138 10.67 -3.07 -2.57
N GLN A 139 11.05 -4.12 -1.86
CA GLN A 139 12.35 -4.17 -1.19
C GLN A 139 13.51 -4.14 -2.17
N VAL A 140 13.41 -4.85 -3.29
CA VAL A 140 14.40 -4.77 -4.37
C VAL A 140 14.46 -3.36 -4.94
N LEU A 141 13.31 -2.78 -5.26
CA LEU A 141 13.21 -1.43 -5.81
C LEU A 141 13.57 -0.34 -4.78
N PHE A 142 13.42 -0.63 -3.49
CA PHE A 142 13.73 0.32 -2.42
C PHE A 142 15.16 0.84 -2.52
N ASN A 143 16.13 -0.02 -2.74
CA ASN A 143 17.53 0.37 -2.84
C ASN A 143 17.75 1.33 -4.00
N ILE A 144 17.13 1.06 -5.16
CA ILE A 144 17.22 1.92 -6.34
C ILE A 144 16.53 3.27 -6.09
N ASN A 145 15.28 3.24 -5.62
CA ASN A 145 14.49 4.43 -5.37
C ASN A 145 15.09 5.32 -4.27
N SER A 146 15.58 4.71 -3.20
CA SER A 146 16.24 5.42 -2.11
C SER A 146 17.53 6.11 -2.59
N ALA A 147 18.30 5.45 -3.45
CA ALA A 147 19.49 6.03 -4.04
C ALA A 147 19.15 7.23 -4.95
N ILE A 148 18.06 7.15 -5.72
CA ILE A 148 17.56 8.24 -6.55
C ILE A 148 17.08 9.41 -5.68
N ASP A 149 16.29 9.14 -4.64
CA ASP A 149 15.77 10.15 -3.72
C ASP A 149 16.90 10.93 -3.01
N LYS A 150 18.02 10.25 -2.76
CA LYS A 150 19.23 10.85 -2.20
C LYS A 150 20.15 11.44 -3.25
N LYS A 151 19.75 11.42 -4.53
CA LYS A 151 20.57 11.83 -5.70
C LYS A 151 21.87 11.04 -5.79
N ALA A 152 21.87 9.78 -5.36
CA ALA A 152 23.02 8.88 -5.40
C ALA A 152 22.99 8.00 -6.65
N TYR A 153 23.05 8.61 -7.84
CA TYR A 153 22.89 7.92 -9.12
C TYR A 153 23.85 6.74 -9.32
N ALA A 154 25.06 6.83 -8.81
CA ALA A 154 26.03 5.73 -8.90
C ALA A 154 25.52 4.47 -8.18
N LYS A 155 24.89 4.63 -7.02
CA LYS A 155 24.24 3.52 -6.31
C LYS A 155 23.04 2.96 -7.08
N ALA A 156 22.22 3.84 -7.67
CA ALA A 156 21.08 3.42 -8.47
C ALA A 156 21.53 2.56 -9.66
N ILE A 157 22.60 2.92 -10.33
CA ILE A 157 23.20 2.14 -11.42
C ILE A 157 23.69 0.79 -10.90
N TYR A 158 24.30 0.74 -9.73
CA TYR A 158 24.81 -0.48 -9.14
C TYR A 158 23.69 -1.49 -8.83
N PHE A 159 22.53 -1.01 -8.37
CA PHE A 159 21.38 -1.85 -8.03
C PHE A 159 20.45 -2.14 -9.23
N ALA A 160 20.60 -1.45 -10.33
CA ALA A 160 19.84 -1.71 -11.55
C ALA A 160 20.36 -2.98 -12.24
#